data_84ac502d129c5ef0948132efa8df6d02
#
_entry.id   84ac502d129c5ef0948132efa8df6d02
#
_cell.length_a   1.000
_cell.length_b   1.000
_cell.length_c   1.000
_cell.angle_alpha   90.00
_cell.angle_beta   90.00
_cell.angle_gamma   90.00
#
_symmetry.space_group_name_H-M   'P 1'
#
loop_
_entity.id
_entity.type
_entity.pdbx_description
1 polymer ?
#
loop_
_entity_poly.entity_id
_entity_poly.type
_entity_poly.pdbx_seq_one_letter_code
_entity_poly.pdbx_strand_id
1 'polypeptide(L)'
;MPLGLHRQLGVIMKPLRVATYNIHAGIGGDGRFDAQRIADVINEMRADVVALNEVESHSGDLGALGVLAAETGFRALAGPTMLRGEATYGNALLTCCELSGVDRIDLSVAGREPRGALDVGMQCRGMPLRVVATHLGLARAERGRQIRQLMDHLAPADLTPTVLMGDMNEWILWSKPLRQLHQWFGRTGAPATFPARFPLFALDRLWIRPGSRLVRLYRHATPLARIASDHLPLIAEIDLSHQ
;
A
#
# COMPACT_ATOMS: atom_id res chain seq x y z
N MET A 1 -40.94 -31.06 -23.04
CA MET A 1 -40.63 -29.87 -22.23
C MET A 1 -39.15 -29.81 -22.05
N PRO A 2 -38.38 -28.95 -22.77
CA PRO A 2 -36.95 -28.81 -22.50
C PRO A 2 -36.75 -27.78 -21.35
N LEU A 3 -36.08 -28.24 -20.30
CA LEU A 3 -35.61 -27.39 -19.19
C LEU A 3 -34.55 -26.43 -19.71
N GLY A 4 -34.90 -25.15 -19.77
CA GLY A 4 -33.99 -24.08 -20.10
C GLY A 4 -32.92 -23.93 -19.05
N LEU A 5 -31.70 -24.30 -19.35
CA LEU A 5 -30.51 -23.92 -18.61
C LEU A 5 -30.26 -22.39 -18.83
N HIS A 6 -30.76 -21.56 -17.96
CA HIS A 6 -30.31 -20.17 -17.84
C HIS A 6 -28.85 -20.20 -17.34
N ARG A 7 -27.89 -20.23 -18.26
CA ARG A 7 -26.53 -19.79 -17.98
C ARG A 7 -26.64 -18.31 -17.59
N GLN A 8 -26.57 -18.01 -16.30
CA GLN A 8 -26.24 -16.67 -15.86
C GLN A 8 -24.85 -16.36 -16.40
N LEU A 9 -24.78 -15.51 -17.40
CA LEU A 9 -23.54 -14.86 -17.83
C LEU A 9 -23.08 -13.99 -16.66
N GLY A 10 -22.18 -14.54 -15.82
CA GLY A 10 -21.53 -13.78 -14.77
C GLY A 10 -20.82 -12.59 -15.43
N VAL A 11 -21.21 -11.39 -15.04
CA VAL A 11 -20.50 -10.17 -15.42
C VAL A 11 -19.07 -10.32 -14.90
N ILE A 12 -18.12 -10.53 -15.82
CA ILE A 12 -16.68 -10.58 -15.46
C ILE A 12 -16.32 -9.16 -14.98
N MET A 13 -16.33 -8.97 -13.67
CA MET A 13 -15.91 -7.70 -13.08
C MET A 13 -14.41 -7.54 -13.28
N LYS A 14 -14.00 -6.36 -13.77
CA LYS A 14 -12.58 -6.03 -13.88
C LYS A 14 -11.93 -6.12 -12.49
N PRO A 15 -10.76 -6.78 -12.34
CA PRO A 15 -10.06 -6.83 -11.07
C PRO A 15 -9.85 -5.44 -10.47
N LEU A 16 -9.96 -5.35 -9.14
CA LEU A 16 -9.60 -4.14 -8.42
C LEU A 16 -8.08 -4.01 -8.39
N ARG A 17 -7.56 -2.82 -8.59
CA ARG A 17 -6.12 -2.56 -8.51
C ARG A 17 -5.79 -1.84 -7.22
N VAL A 18 -4.91 -2.44 -6.42
CA VAL A 18 -4.34 -1.84 -5.22
C VAL A 18 -2.84 -1.69 -5.40
N ALA A 19 -2.26 -0.60 -4.93
CA ALA A 19 -0.86 -0.30 -5.11
C ALA A 19 -0.22 0.22 -3.82
N THR A 20 1.08 -0.03 -3.65
CA THR A 20 1.91 0.63 -2.65
C THR A 20 3.08 1.32 -3.33
N TYR A 21 3.45 2.50 -2.83
CA TYR A 21 4.50 3.33 -3.39
C TYR A 21 5.19 4.17 -2.31
N ASN A 22 6.46 3.91 -2.04
CA ASN A 22 7.30 4.82 -1.27
C ASN A 22 7.70 5.97 -2.19
N ILE A 23 7.27 7.20 -1.86
CA ILE A 23 7.44 8.38 -2.71
C ILE A 23 8.66 9.22 -2.36
N HIS A 24 9.46 8.80 -1.36
CA HIS A 24 10.68 9.48 -0.93
C HIS A 24 10.47 11.00 -0.74
N ALA A 25 9.46 11.37 0.03
CA ALA A 25 9.03 12.76 0.25
C ALA A 25 8.79 13.57 -1.05
N GLY A 26 8.51 12.91 -2.17
CA GLY A 26 8.36 13.54 -3.49
C GLY A 26 9.68 13.92 -4.18
N ILE A 27 10.81 13.45 -3.64
CA ILE A 27 12.15 13.72 -4.18
C ILE A 27 12.54 12.62 -5.17
N GLY A 28 12.75 13.02 -6.41
CA GLY A 28 13.14 12.09 -7.45
C GLY A 28 14.63 11.73 -7.47
N GLY A 29 15.00 10.83 -8.37
CA GLY A 29 16.38 10.43 -8.59
C GLY A 29 17.31 11.56 -9.08
N ASP A 30 16.74 12.72 -9.42
CA ASP A 30 17.44 13.97 -9.74
C ASP A 30 17.65 14.90 -8.52
N GLY A 31 17.23 14.46 -7.33
CA GLY A 31 17.30 15.23 -6.09
C GLY A 31 16.29 16.39 -6.00
N ARG A 32 15.31 16.49 -6.91
CA ARG A 32 14.30 17.55 -6.94
C ARG A 32 12.96 17.07 -6.40
N PHE A 33 12.35 17.89 -5.56
CA PHE A 33 10.97 17.72 -5.14
C PHE A 33 10.02 18.02 -6.31
N ASP A 34 9.08 17.10 -6.57
CA ASP A 34 8.08 17.27 -7.62
C ASP A 34 6.85 16.38 -7.33
N ALA A 35 5.85 16.96 -6.67
CA ALA A 35 4.60 16.26 -6.34
C ALA A 35 3.76 15.94 -7.59
N GLN A 36 3.82 16.78 -8.63
CA GLN A 36 3.12 16.51 -9.89
C GLN A 36 3.64 15.25 -10.55
N ARG A 37 4.95 15.08 -10.58
CA ARG A 37 5.60 13.88 -11.11
C ARG A 37 5.14 12.59 -10.39
N ILE A 38 4.96 12.66 -9.07
CA ILE A 38 4.39 11.54 -8.30
C ILE A 38 2.93 11.30 -8.69
N ALA A 39 2.11 12.36 -8.83
CA ALA A 39 0.72 12.24 -9.27
C ALA A 39 0.60 11.60 -10.66
N ASP A 40 1.48 11.96 -11.58
CA ASP A 40 1.52 11.38 -12.93
C ASP A 40 1.82 9.87 -12.88
N VAL A 41 2.77 9.43 -12.04
CA VAL A 41 3.03 7.99 -11.81
C VAL A 41 1.81 7.30 -11.23
N ILE A 42 1.12 7.92 -10.26
CA ILE A 42 -0.11 7.36 -9.67
C ILE A 42 -1.20 7.21 -10.75
N ASN A 43 -1.37 8.18 -11.61
CA ASN A 43 -2.32 8.13 -12.72
C ASN A 43 -1.98 7.04 -13.75
N GLU A 44 -0.69 6.82 -14.06
CA GLU A 44 -0.24 5.71 -14.91
C GLU A 44 -0.64 4.34 -14.35
N MET A 45 -0.61 4.15 -13.02
CA MET A 45 -0.95 2.88 -12.37
C MET A 45 -2.43 2.49 -12.56
N ARG A 46 -3.33 3.47 -12.72
CA ARG A 46 -4.79 3.27 -12.78
C ARG A 46 -5.28 2.38 -11.64
N ALA A 47 -4.72 2.59 -10.46
CA ALA A 47 -5.10 1.88 -9.24
C ALA A 47 -6.39 2.47 -8.65
N ASP A 48 -7.15 1.67 -7.93
CA ASP A 48 -8.36 2.11 -7.19
C ASP A 48 -8.01 2.53 -5.76
N VAL A 49 -6.89 1.98 -5.22
CA VAL A 49 -6.35 2.27 -3.89
C VAL A 49 -4.83 2.34 -3.97
N VAL A 50 -4.23 3.37 -3.41
CA VAL A 50 -2.77 3.56 -3.36
C VAL A 50 -2.32 3.88 -1.94
N ALA A 51 -1.53 2.99 -1.33
CA ALA A 51 -0.82 3.28 -0.10
C ALA A 51 0.48 3.99 -0.42
N LEU A 52 0.72 5.12 0.22
CA LEU A 52 1.92 5.90 0.08
C LEU A 52 2.76 5.84 1.36
N ASN A 53 4.06 5.70 1.22
CA ASN A 53 5.02 5.84 2.29
C ASN A 53 5.90 7.07 2.06
N GLU A 54 6.45 7.62 3.14
CA GLU A 54 7.29 8.81 3.13
C GLU A 54 6.59 10.05 2.56
N VAL A 55 5.35 10.26 3.00
CA VAL A 55 4.58 11.44 2.62
C VAL A 55 4.87 12.57 3.60
N GLU A 56 5.35 13.70 3.07
CA GLU A 56 5.51 14.93 3.83
C GLU A 56 4.36 15.89 3.51
N SER A 57 3.73 16.44 4.54
CA SER A 57 2.60 17.37 4.42
C SER A 57 2.74 18.50 5.41
N HIS A 58 2.58 19.74 4.96
CA HIS A 58 2.64 20.94 5.79
C HIS A 58 1.23 21.31 6.31
N SER A 59 1.15 21.81 7.54
CA SER A 59 -0.11 22.30 8.11
C SER A 59 -0.53 23.60 7.41
N GLY A 60 -1.78 23.66 6.92
CA GLY A 60 -2.37 24.86 6.31
C GLY A 60 -2.25 24.99 4.80
N ASP A 61 -1.30 24.35 4.18
CA ASP A 61 -1.28 24.07 2.75
C ASP A 61 -1.41 22.54 2.58
N LEU A 62 -2.14 22.09 1.58
CA LEU A 62 -2.38 20.65 1.41
C LEU A 62 -1.08 19.87 1.15
N GLY A 63 0.07 20.54 1.08
CA GLY A 63 1.38 19.94 0.85
C GLY A 63 1.37 18.97 -0.32
N ALA A 64 2.33 18.04 -0.33
CA ALA A 64 2.38 17.00 -1.37
C ALA A 64 1.07 16.19 -1.45
N LEU A 65 0.48 15.82 -0.31
CA LEU A 65 -0.72 14.98 -0.27
C LEU A 65 -1.94 15.67 -0.91
N GLY A 66 -2.06 16.98 -0.77
CA GLY A 66 -3.15 17.73 -1.38
C GLY A 66 -3.01 17.87 -2.89
N VAL A 67 -1.78 18.08 -3.37
CA VAL A 67 -1.50 18.05 -4.81
C VAL A 67 -1.85 16.66 -5.37
N LEU A 68 -1.42 15.59 -4.69
CA LEU A 68 -1.73 14.23 -5.14
C LEU A 68 -3.24 13.97 -5.17
N ALA A 69 -4.00 14.43 -4.16
CA ALA A 69 -5.46 14.27 -4.14
C ALA A 69 -6.13 15.03 -5.30
N ALA A 70 -5.72 16.29 -5.53
CA ALA A 70 -6.28 17.12 -6.59
C ALA A 70 -6.00 16.57 -7.99
N GLU A 71 -4.76 16.17 -8.27
CA GLU A 71 -4.31 15.70 -9.58
C GLU A 71 -4.81 14.28 -9.93
N THR A 72 -5.08 13.46 -8.91
CA THR A 72 -5.60 12.09 -9.11
C THR A 72 -7.12 12.00 -8.99
N GLY A 73 -7.77 13.00 -8.41
CA GLY A 73 -9.20 12.97 -8.07
C GLY A 73 -9.54 12.00 -6.93
N PHE A 74 -8.53 11.52 -6.19
CA PHE A 74 -8.73 10.56 -5.09
C PHE A 74 -9.01 11.28 -3.78
N ARG A 75 -9.75 10.60 -2.90
CA ARG A 75 -9.81 10.95 -1.49
C ARG A 75 -8.47 10.59 -0.84
N ALA A 76 -7.91 11.51 -0.07
CA ALA A 76 -6.67 11.31 0.65
C ALA A 76 -6.90 11.14 2.14
N LEU A 77 -6.21 10.17 2.74
CA LEU A 77 -6.16 9.92 4.17
C LEU A 77 -4.72 10.04 4.65
N ALA A 78 -4.43 11.01 5.51
CA ALA A 78 -3.14 11.13 6.13
C ALA A 78 -2.98 10.16 7.33
N GLY A 79 -1.82 9.52 7.40
CA GLY A 79 -1.37 8.68 8.51
C GLY A 79 -0.02 9.18 9.04
N PRO A 80 0.04 10.39 9.64
CA PRO A 80 1.28 10.93 10.15
C PRO A 80 1.82 10.06 11.29
N THR A 81 3.13 9.88 11.33
CA THR A 81 3.83 9.16 12.40
C THR A 81 4.71 10.07 13.23
N MET A 82 5.15 11.20 12.66
CA MET A 82 5.98 12.20 13.36
C MET A 82 5.84 13.58 12.75
N LEU A 83 6.39 14.56 13.45
CA LEU A 83 6.65 15.91 12.94
C LEU A 83 8.09 15.99 12.45
N ARG A 84 8.30 16.66 11.32
CA ARG A 84 9.59 16.99 10.74
C ARG A 84 9.64 18.51 10.54
N GLY A 85 10.14 19.25 11.53
CA GLY A 85 9.95 20.70 11.60
C GLY A 85 8.46 21.04 11.76
N GLU A 86 7.91 21.85 10.86
CA GLU A 86 6.49 22.22 10.83
C GLU A 86 5.64 21.24 9.98
N ALA A 87 6.28 20.29 9.27
CA ALA A 87 5.61 19.30 8.45
C ALA A 87 5.25 18.04 9.25
N THR A 88 4.16 17.39 8.88
CA THR A 88 3.88 16.01 9.26
C THR A 88 4.51 15.06 8.26
N TYR A 89 5.04 13.92 8.74
CA TYR A 89 5.65 12.90 7.92
C TYR A 89 5.09 11.52 8.29
N GLY A 90 4.86 10.66 7.29
CA GLY A 90 4.35 9.33 7.55
C GLY A 90 3.79 8.63 6.32
N ASN A 91 2.72 7.87 6.56
CA ASN A 91 2.00 7.16 5.51
C ASN A 91 0.79 7.97 5.03
N ALA A 92 0.27 7.61 3.86
CA ALA A 92 -1.03 8.09 3.40
C ALA A 92 -1.73 7.01 2.57
N LEU A 93 -3.03 7.17 2.40
CA LEU A 93 -3.82 6.35 1.50
C LEU A 93 -4.61 7.25 0.55
N LEU A 94 -4.55 6.96 -0.74
CA LEU A 94 -5.37 7.57 -1.77
C LEU A 94 -6.35 6.53 -2.30
N THR A 95 -7.63 6.89 -2.46
CA THR A 95 -8.64 5.95 -2.96
C THR A 95 -9.85 6.63 -3.58
N CYS A 96 -10.47 5.97 -4.57
CA CYS A 96 -11.80 6.30 -5.06
C CYS A 96 -12.91 5.48 -4.38
N CYS A 97 -12.57 4.55 -3.48
CA CYS A 97 -13.54 3.73 -2.74
C CYS A 97 -14.19 4.54 -1.59
N GLU A 98 -15.39 4.13 -1.19
CA GLU A 98 -16.05 4.69 -0.01
C GLU A 98 -15.44 4.15 1.27
N LEU A 99 -15.14 5.02 2.23
CA LEU A 99 -14.55 4.63 3.50
C LEU A 99 -15.64 4.20 4.49
N SER A 100 -15.40 3.09 5.21
CA SER A 100 -16.28 2.59 6.27
C SER A 100 -15.69 2.69 7.68
N GLY A 101 -14.37 2.84 7.78
CA GLY A 101 -13.68 3.02 9.06
C GLY A 101 -12.20 3.34 8.84
N VAL A 102 -11.58 4.03 9.80
CA VAL A 102 -10.15 4.39 9.75
C VAL A 102 -9.56 4.29 11.14
N ASP A 103 -8.58 3.40 11.31
CA ASP A 103 -7.77 3.27 12.51
C ASP A 103 -6.31 3.62 12.22
N ARG A 104 -5.63 4.21 13.21
CA ARG A 104 -4.20 4.50 13.16
C ARG A 104 -3.49 3.73 14.24
N ILE A 105 -2.58 2.85 13.82
CA ILE A 105 -1.86 1.95 14.71
C ILE A 105 -0.48 2.55 14.93
N ASP A 106 -0.13 2.81 16.20
CA ASP A 106 1.24 3.20 16.56
C ASP A 106 2.13 1.95 16.61
N LEU A 107 3.16 1.93 15.77
CA LEU A 107 4.17 0.88 15.69
C LEU A 107 5.54 1.37 16.18
N SER A 108 5.58 2.50 16.85
CA SER A 108 6.82 3.12 17.30
C SER A 108 7.58 2.25 18.29
N VAL A 109 8.90 2.26 18.18
CA VAL A 109 9.82 1.57 19.08
C VAL A 109 10.73 2.61 19.72
N ALA A 110 10.83 2.59 21.05
CA ALA A 110 11.63 3.58 21.79
C ALA A 110 13.07 3.68 21.26
N GLY A 111 13.52 4.92 21.04
CA GLY A 111 14.85 5.22 20.50
C GLY A 111 14.99 4.95 18.99
N ARG A 112 13.87 4.80 18.26
CA ARG A 112 13.81 4.65 16.80
C ARG A 112 12.90 5.72 16.21
N GLU A 113 12.98 5.86 14.88
CA GLU A 113 12.06 6.72 14.14
C GLU A 113 10.62 6.21 14.31
N PRO A 114 9.65 7.08 14.65
CA PRO A 114 8.26 6.68 14.80
C PRO A 114 7.71 6.02 13.54
N ARG A 115 7.00 4.92 13.72
CA ARG A 115 6.35 4.16 12.64
C ARG A 115 4.89 3.90 13.00
N GLY A 116 4.08 3.70 11.97
CA GLY A 116 2.66 3.42 12.16
C GLY A 116 2.06 2.67 10.98
N ALA A 117 0.80 2.30 11.15
CA ALA A 117 -0.01 1.78 10.06
C ALA A 117 -1.35 2.51 10.00
N LEU A 118 -1.89 2.66 8.79
CA LEU A 118 -3.27 3.01 8.52
C LEU A 118 -4.05 1.72 8.27
N ASP A 119 -5.07 1.47 9.05
CA ASP A 119 -6.01 0.38 8.86
C ASP A 119 -7.35 0.96 8.43
N VAL A 120 -7.75 0.68 7.20
CA VAL A 120 -8.87 1.35 6.54
C VAL A 120 -9.86 0.33 6.01
N GLY A 121 -11.08 0.35 6.57
CA GLY A 121 -12.23 -0.33 5.99
C GLY A 121 -12.82 0.50 4.84
N MET A 122 -13.19 -0.15 3.76
CA MET A 122 -13.77 0.53 2.59
C MET A 122 -14.73 -0.35 1.81
N GLN A 123 -15.57 0.29 0.98
CA GLN A 123 -16.42 -0.37 0.00
C GLN A 123 -15.91 -0.05 -1.40
N CYS A 124 -15.38 -1.04 -2.08
CA CYS A 124 -14.88 -0.89 -3.45
C CYS A 124 -15.83 -1.61 -4.41
N ARG A 125 -16.51 -0.84 -5.25
CA ARG A 125 -17.52 -1.39 -6.20
C ARG A 125 -18.62 -2.21 -5.50
N GLY A 126 -19.03 -1.77 -4.29
CA GLY A 126 -20.04 -2.45 -3.47
C GLY A 126 -19.51 -3.66 -2.70
N MET A 127 -18.21 -3.96 -2.76
CA MET A 127 -17.60 -5.08 -2.04
C MET A 127 -16.72 -4.59 -0.90
N PRO A 128 -16.81 -5.19 0.29
CA PRO A 128 -15.98 -4.80 1.43
C PRO A 128 -14.51 -5.15 1.19
N LEU A 129 -13.63 -4.26 1.61
CA LEU A 129 -12.18 -4.44 1.59
C LEU A 129 -11.57 -3.76 2.82
N ARG A 130 -10.64 -4.42 3.48
CA ARG A 130 -9.79 -3.86 4.53
C ARG A 130 -8.37 -3.67 3.97
N VAL A 131 -7.81 -2.49 4.13
CA VAL A 131 -6.46 -2.16 3.65
C VAL A 131 -5.63 -1.68 4.82
N VAL A 132 -4.51 -2.35 5.06
CA VAL A 132 -3.52 -1.97 6.08
C VAL A 132 -2.26 -1.51 5.36
N ALA A 133 -1.99 -0.20 5.45
CA ALA A 133 -0.84 0.45 4.83
C ALA A 133 0.20 0.78 5.90
N THR A 134 1.45 0.35 5.73
CA THR A 134 2.51 0.55 6.73
C THR A 134 3.87 0.84 6.10
N HIS A 135 4.76 1.43 6.89
CA HIS A 135 6.18 1.56 6.59
C HIS A 135 6.96 1.12 7.83
N LEU A 136 7.70 0.02 7.72
CA LEU A 136 8.40 -0.56 8.87
C LEU A 136 9.78 0.07 9.06
N GLY A 137 10.33 -0.11 10.26
CA GLY A 137 11.63 0.43 10.63
C GLY A 137 12.82 -0.27 9.98
N LEU A 138 13.98 0.40 10.04
CA LEU A 138 15.19 -0.06 9.38
C LEU A 138 15.89 -1.22 10.09
N ALA A 139 15.74 -1.34 11.42
CA ALA A 139 16.43 -2.37 12.17
C ALA A 139 15.62 -3.68 12.23
N ARG A 140 16.30 -4.81 12.07
CA ARG A 140 15.64 -6.13 12.07
C ARG A 140 14.83 -6.43 13.34
N ALA A 141 15.38 -6.07 14.52
CA ALA A 141 14.68 -6.29 15.78
C ALA A 141 13.43 -5.41 15.91
N GLU A 142 13.50 -4.19 15.42
CA GLU A 142 12.41 -3.24 15.32
C GLU A 142 11.28 -3.80 14.44
N ARG A 143 11.58 -4.19 13.20
CA ARG A 143 10.60 -4.83 12.30
C ARG A 143 9.92 -6.06 12.92
N GLY A 144 10.71 -6.87 13.63
CA GLY A 144 10.16 -8.04 14.34
C GLY A 144 9.14 -7.69 15.43
N ARG A 145 9.29 -6.55 16.11
CA ARG A 145 8.30 -6.04 17.07
C ARG A 145 7.08 -5.49 16.36
N GLN A 146 7.30 -4.64 15.36
CA GLN A 146 6.25 -4.00 14.57
C GLN A 146 5.35 -5.02 13.87
N ILE A 147 5.92 -6.07 13.28
CA ILE A 147 5.12 -7.15 12.66
C ILE A 147 4.30 -7.91 13.70
N ARG A 148 4.83 -8.17 14.90
CA ARG A 148 4.00 -8.80 15.95
C ARG A 148 2.83 -7.91 16.34
N GLN A 149 3.04 -6.61 16.58
CA GLN A 149 1.97 -5.67 16.88
C GLN A 149 0.91 -5.61 15.76
N LEU A 150 1.34 -5.59 14.49
CA LEU A 150 0.42 -5.67 13.36
C LEU A 150 -0.37 -6.98 13.36
N MET A 151 0.28 -8.11 13.61
CA MET A 151 -0.40 -9.41 13.64
C MET A 151 -1.40 -9.51 14.78
N ASP A 152 -1.07 -8.99 15.96
CA ASP A 152 -1.99 -8.94 17.10
C ASP A 152 -3.23 -8.08 16.79
N HIS A 153 -3.05 -6.96 16.07
CA HIS A 153 -4.15 -6.11 15.62
C HIS A 153 -5.00 -6.76 14.53
N LEU A 154 -4.39 -7.52 13.63
CA LEU A 154 -5.07 -8.23 12.54
C LEU A 154 -5.77 -9.52 13.00
N ALA A 155 -5.40 -10.06 14.16
CA ALA A 155 -5.84 -11.38 14.62
C ALA A 155 -7.36 -11.57 14.82
N PRO A 156 -8.18 -10.55 15.17
CA PRO A 156 -9.63 -10.69 15.13
C PRO A 156 -10.08 -10.65 13.66
N ALA A 157 -9.93 -11.76 12.97
CA ALA A 157 -10.28 -11.84 11.56
C ALA A 157 -11.79 -11.98 11.40
N ASP A 158 -12.44 -10.94 10.91
CA ASP A 158 -13.65 -11.10 10.13
C ASP A 158 -13.31 -11.69 8.75
N LEU A 159 -14.31 -12.09 7.99
CA LEU A 159 -14.12 -12.66 6.65
C LEU A 159 -13.85 -11.59 5.58
N THR A 160 -13.69 -10.33 5.97
CA THR A 160 -13.43 -9.23 5.04
C THR A 160 -12.07 -9.42 4.35
N PRO A 161 -12.02 -9.40 3.03
CA PRO A 161 -10.75 -9.44 2.31
C PRO A 161 -9.81 -8.36 2.83
N THR A 162 -8.60 -8.77 3.24
CA THR A 162 -7.64 -7.88 3.89
C THR A 162 -6.36 -7.81 3.08
N VAL A 163 -5.96 -6.60 2.70
CA VAL A 163 -4.68 -6.30 2.05
C VAL A 163 -3.74 -5.66 3.06
N LEU A 164 -2.54 -6.22 3.21
CA LEU A 164 -1.42 -5.58 3.90
C LEU A 164 -0.40 -5.16 2.85
N MET A 165 -0.01 -3.89 2.85
CA MET A 165 0.95 -3.37 1.88
C MET A 165 1.81 -2.22 2.42
N GLY A 166 2.97 -2.01 1.82
CA GLY A 166 3.89 -0.94 2.17
C GLY A 166 5.35 -1.32 1.99
N ASP A 167 6.23 -0.40 2.36
CA ASP A 167 7.65 -0.64 2.47
C ASP A 167 7.95 -1.37 3.78
N MET A 168 8.34 -2.62 3.67
CA MET A 168 8.66 -3.47 4.84
C MET A 168 10.11 -3.31 5.29
N ASN A 169 10.94 -2.59 4.55
CA ASN A 169 12.37 -2.42 4.82
C ASN A 169 13.12 -3.74 5.08
N GLU A 170 12.59 -4.85 4.53
CA GLU A 170 13.14 -6.17 4.79
C GLU A 170 13.94 -6.69 3.59
N TRP A 171 15.24 -6.65 3.75
CA TRP A 171 16.23 -7.00 2.72
C TRP A 171 16.36 -8.51 2.51
N ILE A 172 15.97 -9.31 3.52
CA ILE A 172 16.16 -10.76 3.52
C ILE A 172 14.83 -11.45 3.28
N LEU A 173 14.65 -12.07 2.10
CA LEU A 173 13.40 -12.69 1.66
C LEU A 173 12.89 -13.82 2.57
N TRP A 174 13.79 -14.48 3.31
CA TRP A 174 13.49 -15.59 4.23
C TRP A 174 13.61 -15.21 5.70
N SER A 175 13.56 -13.91 6.01
CA SER A 175 13.63 -13.44 7.38
C SER A 175 12.50 -13.97 8.26
N LYS A 176 12.73 -14.06 9.58
CA LYS A 176 11.70 -14.50 10.52
C LYS A 176 10.45 -13.60 10.50
N PRO A 177 10.57 -12.26 10.45
CA PRO A 177 9.42 -11.38 10.33
C PRO A 177 8.55 -11.67 9.09
N LEU A 178 9.15 -11.82 7.90
CA LEU A 178 8.38 -12.15 6.69
C LEU A 178 7.73 -13.53 6.76
N ARG A 179 8.37 -14.52 7.39
CA ARG A 179 7.75 -15.84 7.58
C ARG A 179 6.48 -15.78 8.42
N GLN A 180 6.40 -14.90 9.43
CA GLN A 180 5.18 -14.70 10.21
C GLN A 180 4.04 -14.16 9.34
N LEU A 181 4.32 -13.16 8.50
CA LEU A 181 3.34 -12.64 7.54
C LEU A 181 2.91 -13.71 6.53
N HIS A 182 3.85 -14.49 6.01
CA HIS A 182 3.53 -15.59 5.07
C HIS A 182 2.69 -16.71 5.70
N GLN A 183 2.82 -16.95 7.00
CA GLN A 183 1.98 -17.94 7.71
C GLN A 183 0.52 -17.49 7.78
N TRP A 184 0.28 -16.19 7.89
CA TRP A 184 -1.06 -15.65 8.02
C TRP A 184 -1.73 -15.32 6.68
N PHE A 185 -0.99 -14.69 5.77
CA PHE A 185 -1.50 -14.26 4.45
C PHE A 185 -1.28 -15.30 3.33
N GLY A 186 -0.39 -16.25 3.51
CA GLY A 186 0.18 -17.03 2.42
C GLY A 186 1.38 -16.34 1.76
N ARG A 187 2.09 -17.07 0.91
CA ARG A 187 3.22 -16.52 0.16
C ARG A 187 2.71 -15.77 -1.07
N THR A 188 3.23 -14.56 -1.26
CA THR A 188 3.05 -13.78 -2.49
C THR A 188 4.38 -13.62 -3.22
N GLY A 189 4.33 -13.26 -4.49
CA GLY A 189 5.51 -12.85 -5.23
C GLY A 189 6.22 -11.65 -4.57
N ALA A 190 7.48 -11.45 -4.90
CA ALA A 190 8.29 -10.38 -4.38
C ALA A 190 9.07 -9.67 -5.51
N PRO A 191 8.39 -8.94 -6.41
CA PRO A 191 9.07 -8.16 -7.43
C PRO A 191 10.02 -7.16 -6.78
N ALA A 192 11.24 -7.04 -7.31
CA ALA A 192 12.18 -6.04 -6.81
C ALA A 192 11.70 -4.63 -7.18
N THR A 193 11.71 -3.70 -6.21
CA THR A 193 11.23 -2.32 -6.36
C THR A 193 12.32 -1.29 -6.09
N PHE A 194 13.37 -1.66 -5.37
CA PHE A 194 14.46 -0.78 -4.95
C PHE A 194 15.83 -1.26 -5.44
N PRO A 195 16.75 -0.37 -5.83
CA PRO A 195 16.49 1.03 -6.18
C PRO A 195 15.76 1.13 -7.54
N ALA A 196 14.91 2.15 -7.72
CA ALA A 196 14.02 2.29 -8.88
C ALA A 196 14.74 2.19 -10.24
N ARG A 197 15.95 2.75 -10.33
CA ARG A 197 16.73 2.74 -11.57
C ARG A 197 17.14 1.33 -11.99
N PHE A 198 17.59 0.51 -11.03
CA PHE A 198 18.04 -0.88 -11.22
C PHE A 198 17.50 -1.75 -10.07
N PRO A 199 16.25 -2.19 -10.11
CA PRO A 199 15.61 -2.82 -8.96
C PRO A 199 16.19 -4.21 -8.67
N LEU A 200 16.78 -4.34 -7.49
CA LEU A 200 17.43 -5.55 -6.98
C LEU A 200 16.75 -6.09 -5.72
N PHE A 201 16.18 -5.21 -4.89
CA PHE A 201 15.59 -5.57 -3.62
C PHE A 201 14.08 -5.39 -3.63
N ALA A 202 13.37 -6.33 -3.02
CA ALA A 202 11.93 -6.30 -2.88
C ALA A 202 11.58 -5.78 -1.47
N LEU A 203 11.74 -4.47 -1.25
CA LEU A 203 11.44 -3.82 0.03
C LEU A 203 9.94 -3.57 0.18
N ASP A 204 9.28 -3.17 -0.92
CA ASP A 204 7.84 -3.00 -0.97
C ASP A 204 7.14 -4.35 -1.13
N ARG A 205 6.11 -4.58 -0.33
CA ARG A 205 5.39 -5.84 -0.29
C ARG A 205 3.90 -5.63 -0.29
N LEU A 206 3.20 -6.65 -0.79
CA LEU A 206 1.76 -6.71 -0.77
C LEU A 206 1.30 -8.15 -0.53
N TRP A 207 0.38 -8.31 0.40
CA TRP A 207 -0.33 -9.55 0.67
C TRP A 207 -1.82 -9.31 0.66
N ILE A 208 -2.57 -10.34 0.33
CA ILE A 208 -4.03 -10.35 0.46
C ILE A 208 -4.48 -11.64 1.13
N ARG A 209 -5.51 -11.54 1.96
CA ARG A 209 -6.20 -12.68 2.54
C ARG A 209 -7.70 -12.59 2.22
N PRO A 210 -8.30 -13.67 1.70
CA PRO A 210 -7.67 -14.93 1.29
C PRO A 210 -6.77 -14.74 0.06
N GLY A 211 -5.66 -15.49 0.00
CA GLY A 211 -4.66 -15.40 -1.07
C GLY A 211 -5.18 -15.78 -2.46
N SER A 212 -6.27 -16.58 -2.53
CA SER A 212 -6.97 -16.93 -3.76
C SER A 212 -7.52 -15.73 -4.54
N ARG A 213 -7.69 -14.59 -3.87
CA ARG A 213 -8.14 -13.34 -4.51
C ARG A 213 -7.05 -12.60 -5.28
N LEU A 214 -5.77 -12.98 -5.12
CA LEU A 214 -4.67 -12.37 -5.85
C LEU A 214 -4.65 -12.90 -7.29
N VAL A 215 -4.96 -12.04 -8.25
CA VAL A 215 -4.93 -12.35 -9.68
C VAL A 215 -3.52 -12.14 -10.23
N ARG A 216 -2.90 -11.01 -9.89
CA ARG A 216 -1.57 -10.63 -10.40
C ARG A 216 -0.86 -9.70 -9.44
N LEU A 217 0.47 -9.81 -9.36
CA LEU A 217 1.34 -8.91 -8.61
C LEU A 217 2.54 -8.51 -9.48
N TYR A 218 2.77 -7.22 -9.66
CA TYR A 218 3.84 -6.71 -10.52
C TYR A 218 4.29 -5.31 -10.09
N ARG A 219 5.53 -4.96 -10.43
CA ARG A 219 6.05 -3.59 -10.28
C ARG A 219 5.66 -2.73 -11.48
N HIS A 220 5.41 -1.46 -11.24
CA HIS A 220 5.22 -0.45 -12.27
C HIS A 220 6.57 0.21 -12.57
N ALA A 221 7.10 0.00 -13.77
CA ALA A 221 8.50 0.35 -14.08
C ALA A 221 8.60 1.18 -15.38
N THR A 222 7.75 2.20 -15.52
CA THR A 222 7.83 3.16 -16.63
C THR A 222 9.08 4.05 -16.53
N PRO A 223 9.48 4.72 -17.61
CA PRO A 223 10.55 5.71 -17.54
C PRO A 223 10.31 6.78 -16.47
N LEU A 224 9.05 7.24 -16.32
CA LEU A 224 8.68 8.23 -15.32
C LEU A 224 8.82 7.67 -13.89
N ALA A 225 8.30 6.47 -13.62
CA ALA A 225 8.40 5.84 -12.30
C ALA A 225 9.86 5.63 -11.85
N ARG A 226 10.79 5.38 -12.78
CA ARG A 226 12.21 5.18 -12.47
C ARG A 226 12.95 6.43 -12.01
N ILE A 227 12.41 7.62 -12.28
CA ILE A 227 13.01 8.90 -11.89
C ILE A 227 12.21 9.62 -10.81
N ALA A 228 10.95 9.24 -10.60
CA ALA A 228 10.03 9.95 -9.71
C ALA A 228 10.32 9.68 -8.22
N SER A 229 10.84 8.52 -7.88
CA SER A 229 11.27 8.13 -6.53
C SER A 229 12.47 7.18 -6.63
N ASP A 230 13.08 6.84 -5.50
CA ASP A 230 14.08 5.78 -5.40
C ASP A 230 13.46 4.37 -5.29
N HIS A 231 12.13 4.28 -5.09
CA HIS A 231 11.34 3.05 -5.18
C HIS A 231 10.46 3.01 -6.43
N LEU A 232 10.15 1.81 -6.92
CA LEU A 232 9.10 1.58 -7.92
C LEU A 232 7.79 1.18 -7.24
N PRO A 233 6.64 1.64 -7.75
CA PRO A 233 5.35 1.18 -7.25
C PRO A 233 5.17 -0.33 -7.44
N LEU A 234 4.52 -0.98 -6.46
CA LEU A 234 4.08 -2.38 -6.52
C LEU A 234 2.57 -2.42 -6.64
N ILE A 235 2.05 -3.12 -7.65
CA ILE A 235 0.62 -3.19 -7.96
C ILE A 235 0.13 -4.62 -7.84
N ALA A 236 -1.02 -4.83 -7.19
CA ALA A 236 -1.77 -6.06 -7.23
C ALA A 236 -3.13 -5.87 -7.91
N GLU A 237 -3.49 -6.82 -8.75
CA GLU A 237 -4.85 -7.01 -9.25
C GLU A 237 -5.52 -8.06 -8.39
N ILE A 238 -6.66 -7.71 -7.79
CA ILE A 238 -7.39 -8.57 -6.86
C ILE A 238 -8.84 -8.77 -7.32
N ASP A 239 -9.34 -9.97 -7.14
CA ASP A 239 -10.74 -10.31 -7.41
C ASP A 239 -11.55 -10.32 -6.11
N LEU A 240 -12.51 -9.41 -6.01
CA LEU A 240 -13.43 -9.33 -4.87
C LEU A 240 -14.72 -10.11 -5.10
N SER A 241 -14.99 -10.60 -6.30
CA SER A 241 -16.25 -11.27 -6.66
C SER A 241 -16.40 -12.70 -6.13
N HIS A 242 -15.31 -13.39 -5.82
CA HIS A 242 -15.37 -14.74 -5.24
C HIS A 242 -15.66 -14.70 -3.73
N GLN A 243 -16.70 -15.40 -3.34
CA GLN A 243 -17.02 -15.74 -1.93
C GLN A 243 -16.22 -16.93 -1.46
#